data_c6256d11d14a8a1dae99d8f01a5d5bfc
#
_entry.id   c6256d11d14a8a1dae99d8f01a5d5bfc
#
_cell.length_a   1.000
_cell.length_b   1.000
_cell.length_c   1.000
_cell.angle_alpha   90.00
_cell.angle_beta   90.00
_cell.angle_gamma   90.00
#
_symmetry.space_group_name_H-M   'P 1'
#
loop_
_entity.id
_entity.type
_entity.pdbx_description
1 polymer ?
#
loop_
_entity_poly.entity_id
_entity_poly.type
_entity_poly.pdbx_seq_one_letter_code
_entity_poly.pdbx_strand_id
1 'polypeptide(L)'
;VERDASSQDSFSWPADPSVLYMARSTYKRLCLGAVSVPYAICIWKSWALLKCKIFAWLAVQHRIWTSDRRARHGLQDRPSACYTCLKEEDNAEHILVQCVYAKEVWHTMFDALSLQANIPDAQDHLLGWWLAQRARWSRDAKRGFNTVVIAVIWALWKQRNARVFNRTNQQLNAPELASSVIGELKE
;
A
#
# COMPACT_ATOMS: atom_id res chain seq x y z
N VAL A 1 45.78 5.75 18.57
CA VAL A 1 45.44 7.17 18.37
C VAL A 1 45.99 7.91 19.55
N GLU A 2 47.10 8.66 19.37
CA GLU A 2 47.61 9.57 20.38
C GLU A 2 46.65 10.74 20.56
N ARG A 3 46.25 11.01 21.81
CA ARG A 3 45.42 12.17 22.13
C ARG A 3 46.34 13.35 22.39
N ASP A 4 46.19 14.40 21.59
CA ASP A 4 46.84 15.68 21.83
C ASP A 4 46.01 16.50 22.81
N ALA A 5 46.46 16.64 24.05
CA ALA A 5 45.78 17.38 25.12
C ALA A 5 45.73 18.89 24.87
N SER A 6 46.46 19.40 23.88
CA SER A 6 46.52 20.85 23.56
C SER A 6 45.58 21.27 22.43
N SER A 7 45.01 20.32 21.70
CA SER A 7 44.06 20.60 20.60
C SER A 7 42.62 20.47 21.05
N GLN A 8 41.79 21.41 20.61
CA GLN A 8 40.34 21.34 20.82
C GLN A 8 39.74 20.25 19.94
N ASP A 9 38.91 19.36 20.53
CA ASP A 9 38.24 18.32 19.79
C ASP A 9 37.38 18.92 18.68
N SER A 10 37.57 18.46 17.43
CA SER A 10 36.78 18.87 16.28
C SER A 10 36.09 17.67 15.66
N PHE A 11 34.84 17.85 15.31
CA PHE A 11 34.05 16.84 14.63
C PHE A 11 33.97 17.13 13.13
N SER A 12 34.48 16.18 12.34
CA SER A 12 34.47 16.27 10.87
C SER A 12 33.53 15.22 10.27
N TRP A 13 32.64 15.64 9.37
CA TRP A 13 31.71 14.76 8.65
C TRP A 13 32.06 14.70 7.16
N PRO A 14 32.85 13.70 6.71
CA PRO A 14 33.35 13.63 5.33
C PRO A 14 32.28 13.39 4.25
N ALA A 15 31.05 13.08 4.64
CA ALA A 15 29.97 12.81 3.71
C ALA A 15 29.25 14.07 3.18
N ASP A 16 29.68 15.27 3.64
CA ASP A 16 29.16 16.55 3.17
C ASP A 16 30.32 17.45 2.76
N PRO A 17 30.24 18.21 1.65
CA PRO A 17 31.28 19.15 1.22
C PRO A 17 31.61 20.24 2.24
N SER A 18 30.64 20.59 3.11
CA SER A 18 30.86 21.57 4.19
C SER A 18 31.63 21.00 5.38
N VAL A 19 31.91 19.70 5.38
CA VAL A 19 32.55 18.95 6.49
C VAL A 19 31.72 18.98 7.79
N LEU A 20 30.56 19.62 7.79
CA LEU A 20 29.64 19.69 8.91
C LEU A 20 28.63 18.54 8.87
N TYR A 21 28.22 18.04 10.04
CA TYR A 21 27.20 17.01 10.12
C TYR A 21 25.85 17.55 9.62
N MET A 22 25.27 16.84 8.62
CA MET A 22 23.92 17.10 8.13
C MET A 22 23.11 15.81 8.07
N ALA A 23 21.92 15.81 8.65
CA ALA A 23 21.01 14.66 8.63
C ALA A 23 20.74 14.16 7.20
N ARG A 24 20.66 15.07 6.21
CA ARG A 24 20.47 14.74 4.80
C ARG A 24 21.62 13.90 4.21
N SER A 25 22.88 14.26 4.51
CA SER A 25 24.05 13.53 4.01
C SER A 25 24.20 12.18 4.71
N THR A 26 23.87 12.11 6.00
CA THR A 26 23.80 10.86 6.76
C THR A 26 22.78 9.90 6.15
N TYR A 27 21.55 10.38 5.91
CA TYR A 27 20.51 9.57 5.29
C TYR A 27 20.90 9.06 3.90
N LYS A 28 21.48 9.93 3.06
CA LYS A 28 22.01 9.52 1.75
C LYS A 28 23.05 8.43 1.86
N ARG A 29 23.95 8.51 2.83
CA ARG A 29 25.01 7.52 3.03
C ARG A 29 24.46 6.19 3.53
N LEU A 30 23.49 6.21 4.44
CA LEU A 30 22.78 5.00 4.89
C LEU A 30 21.99 4.32 3.78
N CYS A 31 21.51 5.10 2.79
CA CYS A 31 20.76 4.60 1.65
C CYS A 31 21.65 4.30 0.42
N LEU A 32 22.99 4.38 0.54
CA LEU A 32 23.91 3.98 -0.53
C LEU A 32 23.72 2.49 -0.85
N GLY A 33 23.45 2.19 -2.12
CA GLY A 33 23.11 0.83 -2.57
C GLY A 33 21.64 0.44 -2.41
N ALA A 34 20.78 1.33 -1.89
CA ALA A 34 19.33 1.10 -1.89
C ALA A 34 18.79 0.98 -3.33
N VAL A 35 18.11 -0.12 -3.60
CA VAL A 35 17.51 -0.37 -4.92
C VAL A 35 16.29 0.54 -5.07
N SER A 36 16.25 1.31 -6.17
CA SER A 36 15.05 2.07 -6.52
C SER A 36 13.93 1.11 -6.90
N VAL A 37 12.81 1.20 -6.21
CA VAL A 37 11.62 0.38 -6.49
C VAL A 37 10.66 1.15 -7.41
N PRO A 38 10.42 0.68 -8.65
CA PRO A 38 9.64 1.41 -9.66
C PRO A 38 8.23 1.77 -9.20
N TYR A 39 7.61 0.93 -8.36
CA TYR A 39 6.26 1.18 -7.84
C TYR A 39 6.18 2.28 -6.77
N ALA A 40 7.30 2.73 -6.22
CA ALA A 40 7.32 3.84 -5.26
C ALA A 40 6.64 5.10 -5.83
N ILE A 41 6.88 5.39 -7.11
CA ILE A 41 6.27 6.53 -7.81
C ILE A 41 4.73 6.39 -7.86
N CYS A 42 4.21 5.17 -8.04
CA CYS A 42 2.77 4.91 -8.09
C CYS A 42 2.09 5.32 -6.77
N ILE A 43 2.74 5.03 -5.66
CA ILE A 43 2.23 5.29 -4.33
C ILE A 43 2.46 6.75 -3.91
N TRP A 44 3.72 7.19 -3.91
CA TRP A 44 4.08 8.48 -3.31
C TRP A 44 3.68 9.71 -4.14
N LYS A 45 3.54 9.56 -5.47
CA LYS A 45 3.09 10.62 -6.38
C LYS A 45 1.56 10.68 -6.57
N SER A 46 0.78 9.76 -5.98
CA SER A 46 -0.68 9.82 -5.98
C SER A 46 -1.23 11.00 -5.16
N TRP A 47 -2.51 11.32 -5.29
CA TRP A 47 -3.20 12.30 -4.45
C TRP A 47 -3.78 11.68 -3.17
N ALA A 48 -3.67 10.37 -2.98
CA ALA A 48 -4.19 9.69 -1.80
C ALA A 48 -3.61 10.25 -0.49
N LEU A 49 -4.38 10.14 0.58
CA LEU A 49 -3.96 10.53 1.92
C LEU A 49 -2.71 9.76 2.38
N LEU A 50 -1.85 10.37 3.18
CA LEU A 50 -0.59 9.77 3.63
C LEU A 50 -0.79 8.40 4.30
N LYS A 51 -1.82 8.25 5.16
CA LYS A 51 -2.16 6.97 5.80
C LYS A 51 -2.45 5.86 4.79
N CYS A 52 -3.16 6.19 3.69
CA CYS A 52 -3.48 5.25 2.63
C CYS A 52 -2.25 4.88 1.80
N LYS A 53 -1.34 5.84 1.55
CA LYS A 53 -0.05 5.58 0.89
C LYS A 53 0.84 4.66 1.69
N ILE A 54 0.95 4.87 3.01
CA ILE A 54 1.71 3.99 3.91
C ILE A 54 1.11 2.58 3.90
N PHE A 55 -0.21 2.47 3.97
CA PHE A 55 -0.90 1.18 3.86
C PHE A 55 -0.59 0.50 2.51
N ALA A 56 -0.75 1.20 1.39
CA ALA A 56 -0.45 0.67 0.07
C ALA A 56 1.01 0.19 -0.06
N TRP A 57 1.95 0.94 0.50
CA TRP A 57 3.35 0.54 0.58
C TRP A 57 3.56 -0.77 1.33
N LEU A 58 2.87 -0.96 2.47
CA LEU A 58 2.91 -2.20 3.22
C LEU A 58 2.19 -3.35 2.51
N ALA A 59 1.07 -3.06 1.83
CA ALA A 59 0.28 -4.04 1.10
C ALA A 59 1.06 -4.68 -0.05
N VAL A 60 1.70 -3.86 -0.90
CA VAL A 60 2.51 -4.37 -2.03
C VAL A 60 3.77 -5.13 -1.59
N GLN A 61 4.19 -4.98 -0.34
CA GLN A 61 5.28 -5.74 0.27
C GLN A 61 4.80 -6.93 1.10
N HIS A 62 3.51 -7.27 1.06
CA HIS A 62 2.89 -8.31 1.88
C HIS A 62 3.13 -8.14 3.38
N ARG A 63 3.16 -6.88 3.85
CA ARG A 63 3.45 -6.52 5.26
C ARG A 63 2.22 -6.12 6.07
N ILE A 64 1.02 -6.24 5.50
CA ILE A 64 -0.23 -6.05 6.25
C ILE A 64 -0.54 -7.29 7.09
N TRP A 65 -1.18 -7.11 8.25
CA TRP A 65 -1.46 -8.18 9.21
C TRP A 65 -2.70 -9.00 8.84
N THR A 66 -2.59 -9.79 7.79
CA THR A 66 -3.54 -10.82 7.36
C THR A 66 -3.39 -12.08 8.20
N SER A 67 -4.34 -13.00 8.11
CA SER A 67 -4.35 -14.22 8.88
C SER A 67 -3.17 -15.15 8.56
N ASP A 68 -2.82 -15.31 7.28
CA ASP A 68 -1.65 -16.08 6.85
C ASP A 68 -0.35 -15.52 7.42
N ARG A 69 -0.23 -14.18 7.46
CA ARG A 69 0.93 -13.53 8.05
C ARG A 69 0.99 -13.75 9.56
N ARG A 70 -0.15 -13.67 10.25
CA ARG A 70 -0.22 -13.93 11.70
C ARG A 70 0.17 -15.37 12.02
N ALA A 71 -0.29 -16.35 11.21
CA ALA A 71 0.10 -17.74 11.37
C ALA A 71 1.61 -17.93 11.16
N ARG A 72 2.19 -17.33 10.11
CA ARG A 72 3.65 -17.39 9.87
C ARG A 72 4.49 -16.80 11.00
N HIS A 73 3.95 -15.87 11.77
CA HIS A 73 4.62 -15.27 12.94
C HIS A 73 4.23 -15.92 14.28
N GLY A 74 3.55 -17.07 14.27
CA GLY A 74 3.16 -17.80 15.48
C GLY A 74 2.10 -17.10 16.33
N LEU A 75 1.36 -16.13 15.75
CA LEU A 75 0.29 -15.40 16.45
C LEU A 75 -1.08 -16.10 16.35
N GLN A 76 -1.16 -17.15 15.56
CA GLN A 76 -2.28 -18.08 15.47
C GLN A 76 -1.80 -19.40 14.85
N ASP A 77 -2.50 -20.51 15.13
CA ASP A 77 -2.06 -21.86 14.74
C ASP A 77 -2.10 -22.09 13.23
N ARG A 78 -3.12 -21.57 12.56
CA ARG A 78 -3.32 -21.71 11.12
C ARG A 78 -4.02 -20.49 10.51
N PRO A 79 -3.86 -20.24 9.19
CA PRO A 79 -4.61 -19.19 8.51
C PRO A 79 -6.13 -19.41 8.65
N SER A 80 -6.88 -18.32 8.79
CA SER A 80 -8.35 -18.37 8.74
C SER A 80 -8.86 -18.15 7.32
N ALA A 81 -10.10 -18.54 7.06
CA ALA A 81 -10.79 -18.18 5.84
C ALA A 81 -10.97 -16.68 5.72
N CYS A 82 -11.03 -16.19 4.48
CA CYS A 82 -11.32 -14.79 4.18
C CYS A 82 -12.64 -14.34 4.81
N TYR A 83 -12.62 -13.25 5.56
CA TYR A 83 -13.79 -12.75 6.29
C TYR A 83 -14.85 -12.09 5.39
N THR A 84 -14.60 -11.94 4.10
CA THR A 84 -15.56 -11.39 3.14
C THR A 84 -16.25 -12.45 2.28
N CYS A 85 -15.53 -13.45 1.79
CA CYS A 85 -16.10 -14.53 0.95
C CYS A 85 -16.22 -15.89 1.65
N LEU A 86 -15.52 -16.12 2.76
CA LEU A 86 -15.49 -17.34 3.56
C LEU A 86 -15.02 -18.61 2.80
N LYS A 87 -14.35 -18.47 1.65
CA LYS A 87 -13.94 -19.58 0.79
C LYS A 87 -12.44 -19.83 0.79
N GLU A 88 -11.66 -18.78 0.56
CA GLU A 88 -10.21 -18.83 0.39
C GLU A 88 -9.48 -18.32 1.64
N GLU A 89 -8.18 -18.52 1.72
CA GLU A 89 -7.39 -18.01 2.84
C GLU A 89 -7.34 -16.46 2.90
N ASP A 90 -7.37 -15.93 4.11
CA ASP A 90 -7.21 -14.47 4.38
C ASP A 90 -5.74 -14.08 4.23
N ASN A 91 -5.34 -13.79 3.00
CA ASN A 91 -4.03 -13.25 2.63
C ASN A 91 -4.16 -11.94 1.86
N ALA A 92 -3.06 -11.20 1.71
CA ALA A 92 -3.08 -9.86 1.14
C ALA A 92 -3.57 -9.82 -0.32
N GLU A 93 -3.13 -10.75 -1.16
CA GLU A 93 -3.54 -10.82 -2.56
C GLU A 93 -5.02 -11.15 -2.69
N HIS A 94 -5.47 -12.16 -1.93
CA HIS A 94 -6.86 -12.55 -1.97
C HIS A 94 -7.79 -11.39 -1.58
N ILE A 95 -7.60 -10.77 -0.42
CA ILE A 95 -8.52 -9.74 0.08
C ILE A 95 -8.52 -8.45 -0.74
N LEU A 96 -7.43 -8.14 -1.46
CA LEU A 96 -7.30 -6.90 -2.20
C LEU A 96 -7.64 -7.01 -3.69
N VAL A 97 -7.44 -8.18 -4.31
CA VAL A 97 -7.62 -8.35 -5.76
C VAL A 97 -8.35 -9.64 -6.17
N GLN A 98 -8.12 -10.78 -5.49
CA GLN A 98 -8.63 -12.07 -5.95
C GLN A 98 -10.02 -12.42 -5.41
N CYS A 99 -10.39 -11.87 -4.25
CA CYS A 99 -11.68 -12.15 -3.60
C CYS A 99 -12.87 -11.70 -4.47
N VAL A 100 -13.92 -12.50 -4.50
CA VAL A 100 -15.16 -12.17 -5.22
C VAL A 100 -15.71 -10.81 -4.77
N TYR A 101 -15.74 -10.56 -3.46
CA TYR A 101 -16.15 -9.27 -2.90
C TYR A 101 -15.26 -8.11 -3.40
N ALA A 102 -13.94 -8.30 -3.43
CA ALA A 102 -13.02 -7.29 -3.94
C ALA A 102 -13.25 -7.02 -5.43
N LYS A 103 -13.45 -8.06 -6.23
CA LYS A 103 -13.75 -7.94 -7.67
C LYS A 103 -15.04 -7.18 -7.95
N GLU A 104 -16.07 -7.41 -7.16
CA GLU A 104 -17.33 -6.66 -7.25
C GLU A 104 -17.11 -5.17 -6.93
N VAL A 105 -16.32 -4.84 -5.91
CA VAL A 105 -15.93 -3.46 -5.60
C VAL A 105 -15.15 -2.83 -6.75
N TRP A 106 -14.17 -3.53 -7.32
CA TRP A 106 -13.40 -3.05 -8.47
C TRP A 106 -14.29 -2.78 -9.68
N HIS A 107 -15.20 -3.71 -9.98
CA HIS A 107 -16.18 -3.55 -11.08
C HIS A 107 -17.00 -2.28 -10.90
N THR A 108 -17.65 -2.15 -9.74
CA THR A 108 -18.53 -1.01 -9.45
C THR A 108 -17.76 0.33 -9.49
N MET A 109 -16.51 0.33 -8.98
CA MET A 109 -15.67 1.52 -9.02
C MET A 109 -15.28 1.94 -10.44
N PHE A 110 -14.89 0.98 -11.29
CA PHE A 110 -14.46 1.27 -12.66
C PHE A 110 -15.64 1.70 -13.53
N ASP A 111 -16.80 1.08 -13.35
CA ASP A 111 -18.02 1.47 -14.03
C ASP A 111 -18.44 2.89 -13.65
N ALA A 112 -18.58 3.18 -12.36
CA ALA A 112 -19.01 4.48 -11.85
C ALA A 112 -18.06 5.63 -12.21
N LEU A 113 -16.75 5.37 -12.34
CA LEU A 113 -15.74 6.34 -12.74
C LEU A 113 -15.44 6.31 -14.25
N SER A 114 -16.15 5.47 -15.02
CA SER A 114 -15.93 5.25 -16.47
C SER A 114 -14.46 4.94 -16.79
N LEU A 115 -13.78 4.17 -15.93
CA LEU A 115 -12.36 3.84 -16.08
C LEU A 115 -12.18 2.65 -17.02
N GLN A 116 -11.40 2.85 -18.08
CA GLN A 116 -11.01 1.83 -19.06
C GLN A 116 -9.91 0.90 -18.52
N ALA A 117 -10.18 0.22 -17.39
CA ALA A 117 -9.24 -0.69 -16.75
C ALA A 117 -9.86 -2.08 -16.59
N ASN A 118 -9.03 -3.13 -16.69
CA ASN A 118 -9.50 -4.48 -16.47
C ASN A 118 -9.61 -4.78 -14.97
N ILE A 119 -10.69 -5.44 -14.59
CA ILE A 119 -10.87 -5.96 -13.23
C ILE A 119 -9.77 -7.01 -12.97
N PRO A 120 -9.23 -7.11 -11.73
CA PRO A 120 -8.24 -8.12 -11.41
C PRO A 120 -8.82 -9.54 -11.60
N ASP A 121 -8.00 -10.44 -12.13
CA ASP A 121 -8.34 -11.86 -12.25
C ASP A 121 -8.00 -12.65 -10.97
N ALA A 122 -8.40 -13.93 -10.92
CA ALA A 122 -8.13 -14.83 -9.80
C ALA A 122 -6.63 -15.14 -9.61
N GLN A 123 -5.85 -15.03 -10.67
CA GLN A 123 -4.40 -15.27 -10.68
C GLN A 123 -3.56 -13.98 -10.57
N ASP A 124 -4.21 -12.82 -10.59
CA ASP A 124 -3.49 -11.56 -10.53
C ASP A 124 -2.93 -11.29 -9.12
N HIS A 125 -1.72 -10.72 -9.10
CA HIS A 125 -1.12 -10.14 -7.91
C HIS A 125 -1.28 -8.62 -7.95
N LEU A 126 -1.56 -8.02 -6.80
CA LEU A 126 -1.85 -6.58 -6.68
C LEU A 126 -0.89 -5.70 -7.45
N LEU A 127 0.41 -5.87 -7.24
CA LEU A 127 1.41 -5.01 -7.85
C LEU A 127 1.50 -5.21 -9.36
N GLY A 128 1.52 -6.47 -9.83
CA GLY A 128 1.60 -6.81 -11.25
C GLY A 128 0.40 -6.26 -12.03
N TRP A 129 -0.81 -6.54 -11.53
CA TRP A 129 -2.04 -6.01 -12.10
C TRP A 129 -2.06 -4.48 -12.10
N TRP A 130 -1.74 -3.84 -10.98
CA TRP A 130 -1.72 -2.37 -10.88
C TRP A 130 -0.79 -1.73 -11.90
N LEU A 131 0.44 -2.23 -12.03
CA LEU A 131 1.42 -1.71 -12.99
C LEU A 131 0.96 -1.92 -14.44
N ALA A 132 0.38 -3.08 -14.77
CA ALA A 132 -0.15 -3.40 -16.09
C ALA A 132 -1.32 -2.45 -16.47
N GLN A 133 -2.30 -2.25 -15.57
CA GLN A 133 -3.39 -1.32 -15.83
C GLN A 133 -2.89 0.13 -15.92
N ARG A 134 -2.01 0.54 -15.01
CA ARG A 134 -1.40 1.87 -15.01
C ARG A 134 -0.66 2.20 -16.31
N ALA A 135 -0.01 1.23 -16.94
CA ALA A 135 0.74 1.44 -18.17
C ALA A 135 -0.14 1.99 -19.32
N ARG A 136 -1.43 1.69 -19.31
CA ARG A 136 -2.42 2.08 -20.34
C ARG A 136 -2.82 3.56 -20.29
N TRP A 137 -2.48 4.29 -19.20
CA TRP A 137 -2.92 5.66 -18.98
C TRP A 137 -1.87 6.68 -19.45
N SER A 138 -2.32 7.88 -19.81
CA SER A 138 -1.45 9.04 -20.04
C SER A 138 -0.72 9.44 -18.74
N ARG A 139 0.31 10.26 -18.87
CA ARG A 139 1.13 10.69 -17.71
C ARG A 139 0.29 11.31 -16.58
N ASP A 140 -0.66 12.17 -16.93
CA ASP A 140 -1.48 12.88 -15.94
C ASP A 140 -2.55 11.97 -15.35
N ALA A 141 -3.22 11.15 -16.17
CA ALA A 141 -4.22 10.20 -15.73
C ALA A 141 -3.65 9.09 -14.80
N LYS A 142 -2.36 8.74 -14.95
CA LYS A 142 -1.68 7.78 -14.04
C LYS A 142 -1.77 8.16 -12.58
N ARG A 143 -1.74 9.44 -12.26
CA ARG A 143 -1.79 9.92 -10.89
C ARG A 143 -3.18 9.71 -10.29
N GLY A 144 -4.22 10.04 -11.04
CA GLY A 144 -5.62 9.78 -10.65
C GLY A 144 -5.90 8.30 -10.49
N PHE A 145 -5.52 7.48 -11.48
CA PHE A 145 -5.67 6.02 -11.41
C PHE A 145 -4.98 5.43 -10.16
N ASN A 146 -3.74 5.83 -9.87
CA ASN A 146 -3.06 5.40 -8.65
C ASN A 146 -3.82 5.78 -7.37
N THR A 147 -4.45 6.97 -7.36
CA THR A 147 -5.25 7.42 -6.22
C THR A 147 -6.46 6.53 -6.01
N VAL A 148 -7.17 6.18 -7.09
CA VAL A 148 -8.31 5.25 -7.05
C VAL A 148 -7.87 3.90 -6.51
N VAL A 149 -6.78 3.32 -7.05
CA VAL A 149 -6.27 2.01 -6.58
C VAL A 149 -5.99 2.04 -5.08
N ILE A 150 -5.27 3.07 -4.60
CA ILE A 150 -4.93 3.19 -3.18
C ILE A 150 -6.18 3.35 -2.30
N ALA A 151 -7.16 4.12 -2.74
CA ALA A 151 -8.41 4.31 -2.00
C ALA A 151 -9.21 3.01 -1.89
N VAL A 152 -9.31 2.25 -2.98
CA VAL A 152 -10.04 0.98 -3.00
C VAL A 152 -9.37 -0.07 -2.10
N ILE A 153 -8.06 -0.28 -2.21
CA ILE A 153 -7.37 -1.28 -1.36
C ILE A 153 -7.43 -0.90 0.12
N TRP A 154 -7.39 0.39 0.45
CA TRP A 154 -7.59 0.87 1.82
C TRP A 154 -9.02 0.59 2.32
N ALA A 155 -10.03 0.82 1.50
CA ALA A 155 -11.42 0.55 1.83
C ALA A 155 -11.69 -0.96 2.03
N LEU A 156 -11.17 -1.82 1.14
CA LEU A 156 -11.22 -3.27 1.28
C LEU A 156 -10.58 -3.75 2.59
N TRP A 157 -9.43 -3.19 2.94
CA TRP A 157 -8.78 -3.47 4.22
C TRP A 157 -9.62 -3.04 5.43
N LYS A 158 -10.25 -1.86 5.38
CA LYS A 158 -11.18 -1.41 6.42
C LYS A 158 -12.37 -2.38 6.56
N GLN A 159 -12.93 -2.85 5.44
CA GLN A 159 -14.05 -3.81 5.45
C GLN A 159 -13.64 -5.17 6.02
N ARG A 160 -12.50 -5.69 5.63
CA ARG A 160 -11.96 -6.92 6.24
C ARG A 160 -11.83 -6.76 7.76
N ASN A 161 -11.27 -5.66 8.23
CA ASN A 161 -11.10 -5.41 9.66
C ASN A 161 -12.44 -5.22 10.39
N ALA A 162 -13.42 -4.55 9.78
CA ALA A 162 -14.76 -4.42 10.35
C ALA A 162 -15.39 -5.80 10.62
N ARG A 163 -15.17 -6.78 9.75
CA ARG A 163 -15.66 -8.16 9.93
C ARG A 163 -14.85 -8.93 10.98
N VAL A 164 -13.53 -8.83 10.95
CA VAL A 164 -12.66 -9.48 11.94
C VAL A 164 -13.00 -9.04 13.37
N PHE A 165 -13.29 -7.75 13.57
CA PHE A 165 -13.58 -7.19 14.88
C PHE A 165 -15.08 -7.03 15.17
N ASN A 166 -15.95 -7.70 14.41
CA ASN A 166 -17.41 -7.70 14.56
C ASN A 166 -18.04 -6.29 14.66
N ARG A 167 -17.51 -5.33 13.91
CA ARG A 167 -18.04 -3.96 13.83
C ARG A 167 -19.19 -3.91 12.82
N THR A 168 -20.36 -4.44 13.23
CA THR A 168 -21.51 -4.63 12.33
C THR A 168 -22.00 -3.35 11.66
N ASN A 169 -21.95 -2.21 12.35
CA ASN A 169 -22.30 -0.89 11.82
C ASN A 169 -21.33 -0.33 10.77
N GLN A 170 -20.20 -1.00 10.53
CA GLN A 170 -19.19 -0.62 9.54
C GLN A 170 -19.07 -1.64 8.39
N GLN A 171 -19.88 -2.70 8.42
CA GLN A 171 -19.87 -3.73 7.39
C GLN A 171 -20.79 -3.30 6.25
N LEU A 172 -20.20 -3.09 5.08
CA LEU A 172 -20.89 -2.69 3.85
C LEU A 172 -20.86 -3.84 2.84
N ASN A 173 -21.87 -3.90 1.97
CA ASN A 173 -21.79 -4.70 0.76
C ASN A 173 -20.86 -4.01 -0.27
N ALA A 174 -20.57 -4.68 -1.39
CA ALA A 174 -19.60 -4.15 -2.36
C ALA A 174 -20.06 -2.85 -3.06
N PRO A 175 -21.32 -2.70 -3.52
CA PRO A 175 -21.81 -1.44 -4.07
C PRO A 175 -21.82 -0.28 -3.06
N GLU A 176 -22.20 -0.53 -1.80
CA GLU A 176 -22.18 0.48 -0.75
C GLU A 176 -20.74 0.94 -0.46
N LEU A 177 -19.79 0.00 -0.42
CA LEU A 177 -18.40 0.33 -0.22
C LEU A 177 -17.86 1.18 -1.38
N ALA A 178 -18.14 0.79 -2.62
CA ALA A 178 -17.73 1.56 -3.79
C ALA A 178 -18.30 2.99 -3.76
N SER A 179 -19.59 3.14 -3.43
CA SER A 179 -20.23 4.44 -3.28
C SER A 179 -19.58 5.31 -2.21
N SER A 180 -19.21 4.73 -1.07
CA SER A 180 -18.48 5.41 0.00
C SER A 180 -17.11 5.90 -0.47
N VAL A 181 -16.36 5.06 -1.19
CA VAL A 181 -15.04 5.44 -1.74
C VAL A 181 -15.16 6.57 -2.77
N ILE A 182 -16.18 6.52 -3.63
CA ILE A 182 -16.44 7.59 -4.62
C ILE A 182 -16.74 8.92 -3.92
N GLY A 183 -17.50 8.89 -2.82
CA GLY A 183 -17.73 10.06 -1.99
C GLY A 183 -16.43 10.64 -1.44
N GLU A 184 -15.58 9.80 -0.81
CA GLU A 184 -14.27 10.20 -0.26
C GLU A 184 -13.29 10.75 -1.33
N LEU A 185 -13.43 10.37 -2.60
CA LEU A 185 -12.58 10.84 -3.71
C LEU A 185 -13.01 12.20 -4.28
N LYS A 186 -14.21 12.68 -3.97
CA LYS A 186 -14.75 13.97 -4.44
C LYS A 186 -14.48 15.12 -3.46
N GLU A 187 -14.11 14.81 -2.23
CA GLU A 187 -13.71 15.75 -1.18
C GLU A 187 -12.21 16.14 -1.30
#